data_0b567b5ad7bb4c799eea6e18b12d6f63
#
_entry.id   0b567b5ad7bb4c799eea6e18b12d6f63
#
_cell.length_a   1.000
_cell.length_b   1.000
_cell.length_c   1.000
_cell.angle_alpha   90.00
_cell.angle_beta   90.00
_cell.angle_gamma   90.00
#
_symmetry.space_group_name_H-M   'P 1'
#
loop_
_entity.id
_entity.type
_entity.pdbx_description
1 polymer ?
#
loop_
_entity_poly.entity_id
_entity_poly.type
_entity_poly.pdbx_seq_one_letter_code
_entity_poly.pdbx_strand_id
1 'polypeptide(L)'
;ILAPGYGPLSFVAPQAGSYRLPSFGEAPNGEVLGEDGEPWSLHDAYGDKVVVLSFIFTTCHDINGCPLATYVMQQVQSALQRDPKIEDSVRLVSFSFDPELDTPEVISAYGNHFRSPDSDWVFLTTTGTEMLQPTLDAYGQWVIRDYDESGAYLGTISHILRVFLIDKQKR
;
A
#
# COMPACT_ATOMS: atom_id res chain seq x y z
N ILE A 1 -2.09 13.60 18.89
CA ILE A 1 -2.10 14.64 17.84
C ILE A 1 -2.11 13.92 16.50
N LEU A 2 -3.06 14.25 15.62
CA LEU A 2 -3.13 13.69 14.28
C LEU A 2 -1.99 14.23 13.40
N ALA A 3 -1.44 13.36 12.55
CA ALA A 3 -0.44 13.76 11.57
C ALA A 3 -1.04 14.71 10.51
N PRO A 4 -0.24 15.56 9.87
CA PRO A 4 -0.71 16.54 8.88
C PRO A 4 -1.53 15.96 7.72
N GLY A 5 -1.31 14.68 7.38
CA GLY A 5 -2.04 14.00 6.30
C GLY A 5 -3.55 13.87 6.51
N TYR A 6 -4.05 14.05 7.73
CA TYR A 6 -5.50 14.09 8.03
C TYR A 6 -6.15 15.46 7.80
N GLY A 7 -5.37 16.47 7.58
CA GLY A 7 -5.85 17.86 7.41
C GLY A 7 -5.44 18.47 6.09
N PRO A 8 -5.71 19.76 5.91
CA PRO A 8 -5.23 20.49 4.76
C PRO A 8 -3.71 20.42 4.65
N LEU A 9 -3.20 20.36 3.42
CA LEU A 9 -1.77 20.40 3.18
C LEU A 9 -1.18 21.70 3.74
N SER A 10 -0.04 21.59 4.43
CA SER A 10 0.71 22.75 4.96
C SER A 10 1.55 23.45 3.88
N PHE A 11 1.44 23.03 2.63
CA PHE A 11 2.14 23.60 1.47
C PHE A 11 1.21 23.69 0.28
N VAL A 12 1.58 24.51 -0.70
CA VAL A 12 0.89 24.58 -1.99
C VAL A 12 1.48 23.50 -2.89
N ALA A 13 0.65 22.55 -3.32
CA ALA A 13 1.08 21.53 -4.25
C ALA A 13 1.53 22.16 -5.58
N PRO A 14 2.65 21.72 -6.17
CA PRO A 14 3.09 22.20 -7.48
C PRO A 14 2.05 21.84 -8.54
N GLN A 15 1.96 22.67 -9.57
CA GLN A 15 1.05 22.40 -10.68
C GLN A 15 1.42 21.08 -11.36
N ALA A 16 0.43 20.27 -11.68
CA ALA A 16 0.63 19.01 -12.39
C ALA A 16 1.37 19.24 -13.70
N GLY A 17 2.41 18.44 -13.97
CA GLY A 17 3.27 18.56 -15.14
C GLY A 17 4.36 19.63 -15.04
N SER A 18 4.42 20.44 -14.00
CA SER A 18 5.46 21.46 -13.80
C SER A 18 6.76 20.92 -13.21
N TYR A 19 6.81 19.64 -12.86
CA TYR A 19 7.96 18.97 -12.23
C TYR A 19 8.17 17.57 -12.80
N ARG A 20 9.34 17.01 -12.54
CA ARG A 20 9.65 15.60 -12.85
C ARG A 20 9.98 14.88 -11.56
N LEU A 21 9.38 13.70 -11.38
CA LEU A 21 9.77 12.79 -10.31
C LEU A 21 11.07 12.09 -10.71
N PRO A 22 12.06 12.00 -9.81
CA PRO A 22 13.24 11.17 -10.05
C PRO A 22 12.83 9.70 -10.10
N SER A 23 13.43 8.93 -11.02
CA SER A 23 13.27 7.48 -11.00
C SER A 23 14.20 6.88 -9.96
N PHE A 24 13.69 5.93 -9.16
CA PHE A 24 14.45 5.16 -8.19
C PHE A 24 14.87 3.78 -8.73
N GLY A 25 14.52 3.46 -9.98
CA GLY A 25 14.85 2.20 -10.62
C GLY A 25 13.61 1.43 -11.05
N GLU A 26 13.80 0.13 -11.30
CA GLU A 26 12.71 -0.77 -11.62
C GLU A 26 11.95 -1.16 -10.35
N ALA A 27 10.62 -1.21 -10.44
CA ALA A 27 9.78 -1.69 -9.35
C ALA A 27 10.02 -3.20 -9.14
N PRO A 28 10.39 -3.64 -7.94
CA PRO A 28 10.60 -5.04 -7.66
C PRO A 28 9.36 -5.88 -7.93
N ASN A 29 9.56 -7.11 -8.41
CA ASN A 29 8.51 -8.11 -8.53
C ASN A 29 8.59 -9.11 -7.38
N GLY A 30 7.52 -9.85 -7.13
CA GLY A 30 7.42 -10.88 -6.10
C GLY A 30 6.11 -11.65 -6.22
N GLU A 31 6.03 -12.79 -5.55
CA GLU A 31 4.79 -13.55 -5.47
C GLU A 31 3.87 -12.96 -4.39
N VAL A 32 2.60 -12.82 -4.73
CA VAL A 32 1.56 -12.27 -3.86
C VAL A 32 0.29 -13.11 -3.95
N LEU A 33 -0.59 -12.96 -2.98
CA LEU A 33 -1.96 -13.45 -3.02
C LEU A 33 -2.93 -12.27 -3.17
N GLY A 34 -3.88 -12.44 -4.07
CA GLY A 34 -5.03 -11.55 -4.15
C GLY A 34 -6.03 -11.75 -3.02
N GLU A 35 -7.07 -10.93 -2.99
CA GLU A 35 -8.18 -11.01 -2.03
C GLU A 35 -9.02 -12.29 -2.17
N ASP A 36 -8.94 -12.96 -3.31
CA ASP A 36 -9.55 -14.25 -3.61
C ASP A 36 -8.68 -15.46 -3.23
N GLY A 37 -7.48 -15.21 -2.72
CA GLY A 37 -6.50 -16.22 -2.38
C GLY A 37 -5.71 -16.78 -3.57
N GLU A 38 -5.97 -16.28 -4.78
CA GLU A 38 -5.26 -16.73 -5.97
C GLU A 38 -3.84 -16.14 -6.02
N PRO A 39 -2.85 -16.91 -6.47
CA PRO A 39 -1.48 -16.45 -6.58
C PRO A 39 -1.29 -15.55 -7.82
N TRP A 40 -0.65 -14.41 -7.61
CA TRP A 40 -0.26 -13.47 -8.67
C TRP A 40 1.24 -13.16 -8.55
N SER A 41 1.81 -12.61 -9.61
CA SER A 41 3.02 -11.81 -9.44
C SER A 41 2.62 -10.35 -9.12
N LEU A 42 3.48 -9.64 -8.40
CA LEU A 42 3.22 -8.23 -8.07
C LEU A 42 3.10 -7.38 -9.34
N HIS A 43 3.88 -7.69 -10.38
CA HIS A 43 3.77 -7.01 -11.67
C HIS A 43 2.45 -7.31 -12.40
N ASP A 44 1.90 -8.53 -12.28
CA ASP A 44 0.57 -8.85 -12.82
C ASP A 44 -0.51 -8.10 -12.04
N ALA A 45 -0.38 -8.02 -10.73
CA ALA A 45 -1.27 -7.21 -9.89
C ALA A 45 -1.24 -5.72 -10.25
N TYR A 46 -0.13 -5.18 -10.73
CA TYR A 46 -0.04 -3.80 -11.21
C TYR A 46 -0.75 -3.60 -12.56
N GLY A 47 -0.80 -4.64 -13.39
CA GLY A 47 -1.35 -4.53 -14.74
C GLY A 47 -0.61 -3.50 -15.61
N ASP A 48 -1.31 -2.97 -16.60
CA ASP A 48 -0.79 -1.90 -17.49
C ASP A 48 -1.27 -0.51 -17.03
N LYS A 49 -1.07 -0.21 -15.73
CA LYS A 49 -1.53 1.02 -15.10
C LYS A 49 -0.40 1.74 -14.36
N VAL A 50 -0.61 3.01 -14.10
CA VAL A 50 0.16 3.73 -13.08
C VAL A 50 -0.32 3.24 -11.72
N VAL A 51 0.59 2.86 -10.85
CA VAL A 51 0.24 2.29 -9.55
C VAL A 51 0.64 3.23 -8.43
N VAL A 52 -0.26 3.38 -7.46
CA VAL A 52 0.02 3.98 -6.16
C VAL A 52 0.05 2.83 -5.15
N LEU A 53 1.25 2.45 -4.72
CA LEU A 53 1.48 1.33 -3.80
C LEU A 53 1.72 1.84 -2.38
N SER A 54 1.02 1.29 -1.42
CA SER A 54 1.23 1.50 0.02
C SER A 54 1.37 0.17 0.74
N PHE A 55 2.31 0.07 1.67
CA PHE A 55 2.45 -1.06 2.57
C PHE A 55 1.70 -0.80 3.87
N ILE A 56 0.90 -1.76 4.32
CA ILE A 56 0.05 -1.67 5.52
C ILE A 56 0.04 -2.98 6.31
N PHE A 57 -0.59 -2.99 7.47
CA PHE A 57 -1.15 -4.18 8.12
C PHE A 57 -2.47 -3.81 8.81
N THR A 58 -3.41 -4.73 8.83
CA THR A 58 -4.81 -4.40 9.19
C THR A 58 -5.01 -4.15 10.69
N THR A 59 -4.17 -4.73 11.53
CA THR A 59 -4.24 -4.61 12.99
C THR A 59 -3.43 -3.44 13.56
N CYS A 60 -2.99 -2.50 12.71
CA CYS A 60 -2.28 -1.32 13.16
C CYS A 60 -3.16 -0.39 13.99
N HIS A 61 -2.76 -0.15 15.24
CA HIS A 61 -3.47 0.74 16.15
C HIS A 61 -2.89 2.16 16.21
N ASP A 62 -1.74 2.40 15.56
CA ASP A 62 -1.20 3.75 15.44
C ASP A 62 -1.98 4.56 14.41
N ILE A 63 -2.79 5.49 14.88
CA ILE A 63 -3.64 6.33 14.02
C ILE A 63 -2.83 7.12 12.97
N ASN A 64 -1.55 7.39 13.23
CA ASN A 64 -0.66 8.09 12.29
C ASN A 64 0.15 7.12 11.40
N GLY A 65 -0.06 5.83 11.55
CA GLY A 65 0.53 4.75 10.75
C GLY A 65 -0.37 4.28 9.60
N CYS A 66 -0.69 2.98 9.57
CA CYS A 66 -1.51 2.38 8.50
C CYS A 66 -2.91 3.01 8.35
N PRO A 67 -3.64 3.41 9.44
CA PRO A 67 -4.88 4.16 9.28
C PRO A 67 -4.73 5.45 8.49
N LEU A 68 -3.62 6.20 8.70
CA LEU A 68 -3.32 7.38 7.91
C LEU A 68 -3.03 7.03 6.45
N ALA A 69 -2.25 5.98 6.19
CA ALA A 69 -1.98 5.51 4.82
C ALA A 69 -3.29 5.18 4.08
N THR A 70 -4.16 4.41 4.73
CA THR A 70 -5.47 4.04 4.17
C THR A 70 -6.36 5.25 3.93
N TYR A 71 -6.39 6.21 4.86
CA TYR A 71 -7.12 7.46 4.68
C TYR A 71 -6.60 8.25 3.47
N VAL A 72 -5.28 8.38 3.31
CA VAL A 72 -4.67 9.06 2.15
C VAL A 72 -5.05 8.33 0.85
N MET A 73 -5.02 7.00 0.82
CA MET A 73 -5.44 6.21 -0.34
C MET A 73 -6.92 6.44 -0.68
N GLN A 74 -7.80 6.59 0.32
CA GLN A 74 -9.21 6.98 0.08
C GLN A 74 -9.34 8.38 -0.51
N GLN A 75 -8.50 9.33 -0.10
CA GLN A 75 -8.49 10.67 -0.70
C GLN A 75 -8.04 10.61 -2.17
N VAL A 76 -7.02 9.78 -2.48
CA VAL A 76 -6.58 9.54 -3.86
C VAL A 76 -7.71 8.89 -4.67
N GLN A 77 -8.34 7.82 -4.16
CA GLN A 77 -9.51 7.20 -4.78
C GLN A 77 -10.59 8.24 -5.13
N SER A 78 -10.96 9.06 -4.14
CA SER A 78 -11.98 10.09 -4.34
C SER A 78 -11.57 11.16 -5.35
N ALA A 79 -10.27 11.43 -5.48
CA ALA A 79 -9.76 12.35 -6.50
C ALA A 79 -9.81 11.72 -7.90
N LEU A 80 -9.44 10.45 -8.04
CA LEU A 80 -9.51 9.71 -9.30
C LEU A 80 -10.95 9.63 -9.82
N GLN A 81 -11.91 9.30 -8.98
CA GLN A 81 -13.34 9.24 -9.35
C GLN A 81 -13.92 10.58 -9.86
N ARG A 82 -13.28 11.69 -9.54
CA ARG A 82 -13.66 13.01 -10.07
C ARG A 82 -13.02 13.33 -11.43
N ASP A 83 -12.06 12.55 -11.88
CA ASP A 83 -11.40 12.71 -13.18
C ASP A 83 -11.39 11.42 -14.00
N PRO A 84 -12.47 11.14 -14.73
CA PRO A 84 -12.59 9.93 -15.53
C PRO A 84 -11.48 9.73 -16.57
N LYS A 85 -10.73 10.79 -16.91
CA LYS A 85 -9.64 10.68 -17.89
C LYS A 85 -8.43 9.93 -17.37
N ILE A 86 -8.25 9.95 -16.06
CA ILE A 86 -7.11 9.30 -15.42
C ILE A 86 -7.51 8.09 -14.58
N GLU A 87 -8.79 7.99 -14.15
CA GLU A 87 -9.29 6.93 -13.29
C GLU A 87 -8.94 5.54 -13.84
N ASP A 88 -9.28 5.26 -15.08
CA ASP A 88 -9.00 3.96 -15.72
C ASP A 88 -7.50 3.66 -15.89
N SER A 89 -6.65 4.68 -15.78
CA SER A 89 -5.20 4.57 -15.98
C SER A 89 -4.42 4.37 -14.69
N VAL A 90 -5.07 4.44 -13.54
CA VAL A 90 -4.44 4.37 -12.22
C VAL A 90 -5.04 3.23 -11.42
N ARG A 91 -4.18 2.47 -10.74
CA ARG A 91 -4.54 1.43 -9.78
C ARG A 91 -3.97 1.77 -8.41
N LEU A 92 -4.77 1.62 -7.38
CA LEU A 92 -4.32 1.68 -6.01
C LEU A 92 -3.99 0.27 -5.54
N VAL A 93 -2.88 0.12 -4.82
CA VAL A 93 -2.46 -1.17 -4.25
C VAL A 93 -2.11 -0.97 -2.78
N SER A 94 -2.78 -1.71 -1.91
CA SER A 94 -2.40 -1.85 -0.51
C SER A 94 -1.86 -3.26 -0.29
N PHE A 95 -0.59 -3.36 0.09
CA PHE A 95 0.09 -4.62 0.28
C PHE A 95 0.39 -4.84 1.76
N SER A 96 -0.14 -5.93 2.31
CA SER A 96 0.11 -6.25 3.71
C SER A 96 1.53 -6.76 3.93
N PHE A 97 2.15 -6.30 5.01
CA PHE A 97 3.41 -6.83 5.49
C PHE A 97 3.25 -7.73 6.74
N ASP A 98 2.04 -8.14 7.07
CA ASP A 98 1.75 -9.09 8.15
C ASP A 98 0.92 -10.30 7.67
N PRO A 99 1.47 -11.14 6.78
CA PRO A 99 0.72 -12.24 6.15
C PRO A 99 0.24 -13.31 7.15
N GLU A 100 0.76 -13.33 8.36
CA GLU A 100 0.32 -14.27 9.41
C GLU A 100 -1.08 -13.95 9.91
N LEU A 101 -1.43 -12.66 9.99
CA LEU A 101 -2.74 -12.18 10.42
C LEU A 101 -3.59 -11.70 9.25
N ASP A 102 -2.98 -11.11 8.24
CA ASP A 102 -3.65 -10.55 7.08
C ASP A 102 -3.80 -11.59 5.97
N THR A 103 -4.64 -12.61 6.24
CA THR A 103 -5.02 -13.60 5.22
C THR A 103 -5.80 -12.94 4.08
N PRO A 104 -5.97 -13.61 2.91
CA PRO A 104 -6.82 -13.11 1.82
C PRO A 104 -8.21 -12.64 2.28
N GLU A 105 -8.85 -13.40 3.16
CA GLU A 105 -10.18 -13.06 3.70
C GLU A 105 -10.13 -11.79 4.56
N VAL A 106 -9.08 -11.62 5.37
CA VAL A 106 -8.91 -10.47 6.26
C VAL A 106 -8.66 -9.20 5.45
N ILE A 107 -7.74 -9.26 4.47
CA ILE A 107 -7.48 -8.08 3.61
C ILE A 107 -8.65 -7.74 2.71
N SER A 108 -9.43 -8.74 2.26
CA SER A 108 -10.66 -8.52 1.50
C SER A 108 -11.71 -7.79 2.35
N ALA A 109 -11.94 -8.25 3.57
CA ALA A 109 -12.85 -7.58 4.49
C ALA A 109 -12.42 -6.14 4.80
N TYR A 110 -11.13 -5.93 5.03
CA TYR A 110 -10.54 -4.61 5.24
C TYR A 110 -10.74 -3.73 4.00
N GLY A 111 -10.39 -4.22 2.81
CA GLY A 111 -10.54 -3.50 1.55
C GLY A 111 -11.98 -3.09 1.28
N ASN A 112 -12.92 -3.98 1.50
CA ASN A 112 -14.36 -3.72 1.30
C ASN A 112 -14.90 -2.62 2.23
N HIS A 113 -14.25 -2.37 3.37
CA HIS A 113 -14.64 -1.29 4.26
C HIS A 113 -14.22 0.10 3.74
N PHE A 114 -13.15 0.18 2.98
CA PHE A 114 -12.55 1.45 2.55
C PHE A 114 -12.71 1.74 1.06
N ARG A 115 -12.81 0.71 0.24
CA ARG A 115 -12.88 0.80 -1.21
C ARG A 115 -14.30 1.10 -1.67
N SER A 116 -14.45 2.06 -2.61
CA SER A 116 -15.70 2.24 -3.34
C SER A 116 -15.92 1.09 -4.33
N PRO A 117 -17.17 0.70 -4.64
CA PRO A 117 -17.47 -0.45 -5.50
C PRO A 117 -16.80 -0.39 -6.89
N ASP A 118 -16.70 0.80 -7.47
CA ASP A 118 -16.16 1.00 -8.83
C ASP A 118 -14.67 1.40 -8.84
N SER A 119 -14.00 1.34 -7.68
CA SER A 119 -12.61 1.74 -7.57
C SER A 119 -11.65 0.60 -7.95
N ASP A 120 -10.63 0.91 -8.74
CA ASP A 120 -9.52 -0.01 -9.00
C ASP A 120 -8.48 0.04 -7.86
N TRP A 121 -8.88 -0.44 -6.71
CA TRP A 121 -8.04 -0.55 -5.52
C TRP A 121 -7.96 -2.01 -5.08
N VAL A 122 -6.81 -2.63 -5.23
CA VAL A 122 -6.56 -4.03 -4.87
C VAL A 122 -5.78 -4.12 -3.56
N PHE A 123 -6.08 -5.17 -2.82
CA PHE A 123 -5.40 -5.50 -1.57
C PHE A 123 -4.66 -6.82 -1.74
N LEU A 124 -3.41 -6.87 -1.29
CA LEU A 124 -2.52 -8.00 -1.48
C LEU A 124 -1.93 -8.46 -0.17
N THR A 125 -1.65 -9.75 -0.10
CA THR A 125 -0.86 -10.38 0.96
C THR A 125 0.11 -11.39 0.35
N THR A 126 0.71 -12.25 1.16
CA THR A 126 1.55 -13.37 0.70
C THR A 126 1.20 -14.64 1.49
N THR A 127 1.78 -15.78 1.10
CA THR A 127 1.61 -17.03 1.82
C THR A 127 2.35 -17.07 3.16
N GLY A 128 3.23 -16.13 3.43
CA GLY A 128 3.99 -16.05 4.67
C GLY A 128 5.15 -15.06 4.57
N THR A 129 5.80 -14.84 5.70
CA THR A 129 6.88 -13.86 5.85
C THR A 129 8.09 -14.17 4.95
N GLU A 130 8.40 -15.46 4.70
CA GLU A 130 9.51 -15.86 3.83
C GLU A 130 9.32 -15.40 2.38
N MET A 131 8.07 -15.42 1.88
CA MET A 131 7.73 -14.93 0.54
C MET A 131 7.70 -13.41 0.47
N LEU A 132 7.33 -12.77 1.56
CA LEU A 132 7.22 -11.32 1.66
C LEU A 132 8.58 -10.62 1.77
N GLN A 133 9.50 -11.17 2.57
CA GLN A 133 10.75 -10.49 2.95
C GLN A 133 11.60 -10.02 1.76
N PRO A 134 11.82 -10.83 0.70
CA PRO A 134 12.57 -10.36 -0.47
C PRO A 134 11.96 -9.13 -1.14
N THR A 135 10.63 -9.05 -1.17
CA THR A 135 9.91 -7.90 -1.74
C THR A 135 10.09 -6.66 -0.86
N LEU A 136 9.93 -6.79 0.46
CA LEU A 136 10.16 -5.67 1.39
C LEU A 136 11.58 -5.14 1.29
N ASP A 137 12.58 -6.02 1.25
CA ASP A 137 13.99 -5.66 1.13
C ASP A 137 14.25 -4.90 -0.17
N ALA A 138 13.71 -5.38 -1.28
CA ALA A 138 13.88 -4.76 -2.59
C ALA A 138 13.21 -3.37 -2.70
N TYR A 139 12.07 -3.16 -2.01
CA TYR A 139 11.45 -1.83 -1.87
C TYR A 139 12.11 -0.96 -0.79
N GLY A 140 13.09 -1.49 -0.05
CA GLY A 140 13.65 -0.81 1.12
C GLY A 140 12.60 -0.52 2.19
N GLN A 141 11.58 -1.35 2.26
CA GLN A 141 10.49 -1.25 3.22
C GLN A 141 10.87 -2.02 4.48
N TRP A 142 11.36 -1.32 5.46
CA TRP A 142 11.77 -1.93 6.72
C TRP A 142 10.57 -2.18 7.62
N VAL A 143 10.51 -3.40 8.14
CA VAL A 143 9.45 -3.89 9.01
C VAL A 143 10.11 -4.65 10.15
N ILE A 144 9.87 -4.24 11.38
CA ILE A 144 10.44 -4.84 12.58
C ILE A 144 9.30 -5.18 13.53
N ARG A 145 9.15 -6.46 13.86
CA ARG A 145 8.21 -6.91 14.89
C ARG A 145 8.79 -6.59 16.27
N ASP A 146 7.99 -5.96 17.11
CA ASP A 146 8.43 -5.56 18.44
C ASP A 146 8.20 -6.70 19.44
N TYR A 147 9.22 -7.02 20.23
CA TYR A 147 9.18 -8.05 21.26
C TYR A 147 9.54 -7.44 22.62
N ASP A 148 8.98 -7.98 23.70
CA ASP A 148 9.35 -7.61 25.06
C ASP A 148 10.70 -8.26 25.47
N GLU A 149 11.15 -7.93 26.69
CA GLU A 149 12.41 -8.47 27.24
C GLU A 149 12.40 -10.01 27.42
N SER A 150 11.21 -10.62 27.46
CA SER A 150 11.04 -12.09 27.53
C SER A 150 11.03 -12.75 26.16
N GLY A 151 11.01 -11.98 25.06
CA GLY A 151 10.89 -12.44 23.70
C GLY A 151 9.43 -12.69 23.26
N ALA A 152 8.44 -12.22 24.01
CA ALA A 152 7.04 -12.30 23.60
C ALA A 152 6.70 -11.15 22.64
N TYR A 153 5.99 -11.47 21.55
CA TYR A 153 5.55 -10.48 20.57
C TYR A 153 4.56 -9.49 21.20
N LEU A 154 4.83 -8.21 21.06
CA LEU A 154 4.02 -7.13 21.64
C LEU A 154 2.75 -6.79 20.83
N GLY A 155 2.55 -7.42 19.67
CA GLY A 155 1.44 -7.09 18.77
C GLY A 155 1.63 -5.78 17.99
N THR A 156 2.84 -5.22 18.01
CA THR A 156 3.19 -3.99 17.30
C THR A 156 4.29 -4.24 16.29
N ILE A 157 4.24 -3.50 15.19
CA ILE A 157 5.21 -3.56 14.11
C ILE A 157 5.71 -2.15 13.82
N SER A 158 7.00 -1.94 14.08
CA SER A 158 7.69 -0.70 13.67
C SER A 158 8.00 -0.75 12.19
N HIS A 159 7.56 0.26 11.45
CA HIS A 159 7.74 0.31 10.00
C HIS A 159 7.86 1.74 9.50
N ILE A 160 8.33 1.88 8.26
CA ILE A 160 8.36 3.17 7.57
C ILE A 160 7.07 3.32 6.76
N LEU A 161 6.37 4.43 6.96
CA LEU A 161 5.22 4.80 6.15
C LEU A 161 5.70 5.41 4.82
N ARG A 162 5.52 4.68 3.73
CA ARG A 162 5.88 5.11 2.37
C ARG A 162 4.77 4.82 1.39
N VAL A 163 4.69 5.68 0.37
CA VAL A 163 3.88 5.47 -0.82
C VAL A 163 4.81 5.49 -2.03
N PHE A 164 4.67 4.51 -2.89
CA PHE A 164 5.44 4.38 -4.13
C PHE A 164 4.53 4.71 -5.31
N LEU A 165 5.03 5.51 -6.23
CA LEU A 165 4.39 5.76 -7.51
C LEU A 165 5.17 4.97 -8.58
N ILE A 166 4.49 4.06 -9.26
CA ILE A 166 5.08 3.14 -10.22
C ILE A 166 4.46 3.41 -11.59
N ASP A 167 5.29 3.66 -12.60
CA ASP A 167 4.82 3.92 -13.95
C ASP A 167 4.40 2.61 -14.67
N LYS A 168 3.81 2.75 -15.86
CA LYS A 168 3.39 1.60 -16.67
C LYS A 168 4.55 0.71 -17.14
N GLN A 169 5.79 1.21 -17.10
CA GLN A 169 7.00 0.48 -17.39
C GLN A 169 7.60 -0.21 -16.16
N LYS A 170 6.88 -0.18 -15.02
CA LYS A 170 7.32 -0.73 -13.75
C LYS A 170 8.58 -0.06 -13.21
N ARG A 171 8.58 1.27 -13.19
CA ARG A 171 9.69 2.08 -12.67
C ARG A 171 9.19 3.10 -11.68
#